data_1190f845e5b7956761b429dc817dda05
#
_entry.id   1190f845e5b7956761b429dc817dda05
#
_cell.length_a   1.000
_cell.length_b   1.000
_cell.length_c   1.000
_cell.angle_alpha   90.00
_cell.angle_beta   90.00
_cell.angle_gamma   90.00
#
_symmetry.space_group_name_H-M   'P 1'
#
loop_
_entity.id
_entity.type
_entity.pdbx_description
1 polymer ?
#
loop_
_entity_poly.entity_id
_entity_poly.type
_entity_poly.pdbx_seq_one_letter_code
_entity_poly.pdbx_strand_id
1 'polypeptide(L)'
;MGYTFMVPAKIISGTNVIDELGEHIKGKGTKALIVTDPFMVKFGNAAKVESALTKAGIPYVIYDGASAEPTDTIVYDGLSVYKKENCDFIIALGGGSPMDAAKAIAFMSVSKGKISDYMHVNIDMEVPYLVAIPTTAGTGSEVTKNTIITDTENNVKMLLGGPSIIPALAVVDPSFTMTAPPAVTAATGVDALCHAIEAYTSRRAQPLTDTFALSAIKKIHKNLPLCYKDGNNVEARLAMSIAATEAGIAFNNASVTIVHGMSRPIGALFHIAHGVSNAILLPACMKFAIEENTDRFATIARIMEVADDSTPDHDAAVAFVAEVTRFCKAVGIPTTEECLAQRGFTKEDFLAQTDKMAADALESGSPQNTMRVPTKEEIIAIYNELF
;
A
#
# COMPACT_ATOMS: atom_id res chain seq x y z
N MET A 1 -23.15 -4.10 -17.40
CA MET A 1 -22.69 -4.60 -16.10
C MET A 1 -22.42 -3.38 -15.22
N GLY A 2 -22.91 -3.33 -13.97
CA GLY A 2 -22.67 -2.19 -13.07
C GLY A 2 -21.35 -2.33 -12.36
N TYR A 3 -20.68 -1.21 -12.07
CA TYR A 3 -19.47 -1.17 -11.25
C TYR A 3 -19.78 -0.52 -9.89
N THR A 4 -19.15 -1.02 -8.83
CA THR A 4 -19.13 -0.37 -7.52
C THR A 4 -17.78 0.31 -7.36
N PHE A 5 -17.80 1.57 -6.85
CA PHE A 5 -16.60 2.36 -6.63
C PHE A 5 -16.65 2.96 -5.22
N MET A 6 -15.68 2.62 -4.38
CA MET A 6 -15.63 3.01 -2.96
C MET A 6 -14.35 3.78 -2.67
N VAL A 7 -14.52 4.92 -1.99
CA VAL A 7 -13.43 5.81 -1.55
C VAL A 7 -13.80 6.41 -0.19
N PRO A 8 -12.86 7.03 0.54
CA PRO A 8 -13.16 7.83 1.72
C PRO A 8 -14.25 8.87 1.45
N ALA A 9 -15.05 9.17 2.46
CA ALA A 9 -16.04 10.25 2.35
C ALA A 9 -15.38 11.63 2.12
N LYS A 10 -14.15 11.81 2.60
CA LYS A 10 -13.37 13.03 2.40
C LYS A 10 -11.88 12.72 2.29
N ILE A 11 -11.23 13.37 1.34
CA ILE A 11 -9.77 13.40 1.20
C ILE A 11 -9.36 14.87 1.18
N ILE A 12 -8.44 15.26 2.06
CA ILE A 12 -7.79 16.57 2.02
C ILE A 12 -6.32 16.37 1.67
N SER A 13 -5.81 17.16 0.74
CA SER A 13 -4.44 17.02 0.25
C SER A 13 -3.78 18.37 -0.01
N GLY A 14 -2.53 18.50 0.36
CA GLY A 14 -1.75 19.71 0.18
C GLY A 14 -0.69 19.86 1.26
N THR A 15 0.13 20.91 1.13
CA THR A 15 1.19 21.20 2.10
C THR A 15 0.57 21.84 3.35
N ASN A 16 0.88 21.27 4.52
CA ASN A 16 0.40 21.72 5.84
C ASN A 16 -1.12 21.60 6.04
N VAL A 17 -1.82 20.78 5.27
CA VAL A 17 -3.26 20.54 5.48
C VAL A 17 -3.57 19.90 6.82
N ILE A 18 -2.58 19.36 7.52
CA ILE A 18 -2.73 18.90 8.90
C ILE A 18 -3.22 20.01 9.85
N ASP A 19 -2.89 21.26 9.59
CA ASP A 19 -3.34 22.41 10.41
C ASP A 19 -4.86 22.59 10.35
N GLU A 20 -5.52 22.11 9.30
CA GLU A 20 -6.97 22.15 9.10
C GLU A 20 -7.69 20.95 9.76
N LEU A 21 -6.96 19.98 10.31
CA LEU A 21 -7.53 18.73 10.86
C LEU A 21 -8.69 19.00 11.81
N GLY A 22 -8.53 19.98 12.73
CA GLY A 22 -9.54 20.33 13.74
C GLY A 22 -10.89 20.71 13.14
N GLU A 23 -10.90 21.41 12.00
CA GLU A 23 -12.13 21.82 11.30
C GLU A 23 -12.84 20.60 10.70
N HIS A 24 -12.06 19.64 10.16
CA HIS A 24 -12.58 18.47 9.48
C HIS A 24 -13.14 17.40 10.42
N ILE A 25 -12.63 17.34 11.66
CA ILE A 25 -13.07 16.36 12.67
C ILE A 25 -14.03 16.94 13.71
N LYS A 26 -14.40 18.23 13.58
CA LYS A 26 -15.33 18.86 14.50
C LYS A 26 -16.66 18.08 14.59
N GLY A 27 -17.03 17.70 15.81
CA GLY A 27 -18.25 16.94 16.08
C GLY A 27 -18.22 15.47 15.63
N LYS A 28 -17.03 14.92 15.31
CA LYS A 28 -16.87 13.52 14.92
C LYS A 28 -16.49 12.60 16.08
N GLY A 29 -16.13 13.18 17.20
CA GLY A 29 -15.79 12.51 18.46
C GLY A 29 -15.34 13.52 19.50
N THR A 30 -15.07 13.03 20.69
CA THR A 30 -14.70 13.84 21.86
C THR A 30 -13.27 13.58 22.34
N LYS A 31 -12.73 12.36 22.11
CA LYS A 31 -11.36 11.97 22.48
C LYS A 31 -10.76 11.03 21.44
N ALA A 32 -9.61 11.37 20.88
CA ALA A 32 -8.91 10.58 19.88
C ALA A 32 -8.01 9.51 20.50
N LEU A 33 -7.95 8.29 19.87
CA LEU A 33 -6.80 7.42 19.94
C LEU A 33 -5.92 7.66 18.70
N ILE A 34 -4.69 8.10 18.88
CA ILE A 34 -3.68 8.14 17.81
C ILE A 34 -2.97 6.79 17.80
N VAL A 35 -3.15 6.01 16.73
CA VAL A 35 -2.48 4.73 16.52
C VAL A 35 -1.28 4.98 15.60
N THR A 36 -0.09 4.66 16.09
CA THR A 36 1.17 4.97 15.40
C THR A 36 2.28 3.98 15.77
N ASP A 37 3.48 4.25 15.32
CA ASP A 37 4.71 3.53 15.69
C ASP A 37 5.70 4.44 16.44
N PRO A 38 6.70 3.88 17.17
CA PRO A 38 7.66 4.66 17.94
C PRO A 38 8.51 5.61 17.08
N PHE A 39 8.70 5.31 15.79
CA PHE A 39 9.49 6.17 14.90
C PHE A 39 8.75 7.46 14.60
N MET A 40 7.41 7.41 14.44
CA MET A 40 6.59 8.60 14.22
C MET A 40 6.62 9.54 15.43
N VAL A 41 6.65 8.98 16.63
CA VAL A 41 6.85 9.76 17.88
C VAL A 41 8.25 10.37 17.89
N LYS A 42 9.28 9.56 17.69
CA LYS A 42 10.69 9.96 17.74
C LYS A 42 11.05 11.03 16.70
N PHE A 43 10.50 10.93 15.50
CA PHE A 43 10.81 11.88 14.41
C PHE A 43 9.87 13.10 14.37
N GLY A 44 8.98 13.24 15.35
CA GLY A 44 8.14 14.43 15.51
C GLY A 44 6.90 14.46 14.62
N ASN A 45 6.59 13.40 13.89
CA ASN A 45 5.35 13.34 13.11
C ASN A 45 4.12 13.28 14.02
N ALA A 46 4.17 12.53 15.12
CA ALA A 46 3.10 12.52 16.12
C ALA A 46 2.85 13.93 16.70
N ALA A 47 3.91 14.69 17.00
CA ALA A 47 3.79 16.05 17.55
C ALA A 47 3.02 17.01 16.63
N LYS A 48 3.04 16.84 15.30
CA LYS A 48 2.22 17.65 14.38
C LYS A 48 0.73 17.38 14.58
N VAL A 49 0.34 16.10 14.72
CA VAL A 49 -1.05 15.68 14.98
C VAL A 49 -1.50 16.16 16.36
N GLU A 50 -0.66 15.99 17.38
CA GLU A 50 -0.91 16.49 18.75
C GLU A 50 -1.14 18.00 18.77
N SER A 51 -0.33 18.76 18.02
CA SER A 51 -0.49 20.21 17.89
C SER A 51 -1.84 20.59 17.26
N ALA A 52 -2.23 19.91 16.18
CA ALA A 52 -3.50 20.15 15.51
C ALA A 52 -4.69 19.84 16.44
N LEU A 53 -4.65 18.74 17.18
CA LEU A 53 -5.69 18.37 18.14
C LEU A 53 -5.75 19.34 19.33
N THR A 54 -4.59 19.75 19.86
CA THR A 54 -4.50 20.74 20.95
C THR A 54 -5.10 22.08 20.54
N LYS A 55 -4.78 22.58 19.33
CA LYS A 55 -5.38 23.80 18.77
C LYS A 55 -6.91 23.67 18.64
N ALA A 56 -7.41 22.49 18.33
CA ALA A 56 -8.84 22.20 18.21
C ALA A 56 -9.53 21.95 19.56
N GLY A 57 -8.79 21.87 20.67
CA GLY A 57 -9.32 21.56 22.00
C GLY A 57 -9.80 20.11 22.15
N ILE A 58 -9.26 19.19 21.36
CA ILE A 58 -9.65 17.77 21.35
C ILE A 58 -8.61 16.96 22.15
N PRO A 59 -9.02 16.31 23.25
CA PRO A 59 -8.17 15.40 24.00
C PRO A 59 -7.75 14.18 23.15
N TYR A 60 -6.58 13.64 23.45
CA TYR A 60 -6.06 12.46 22.76
C TYR A 60 -5.20 11.57 23.66
N VAL A 61 -4.99 10.36 23.23
CA VAL A 61 -4.01 9.42 23.75
C VAL A 61 -3.24 8.80 22.58
N ILE A 62 -1.95 8.53 22.78
CA ILE A 62 -1.12 7.86 21.77
C ILE A 62 -0.98 6.37 22.14
N TYR A 63 -1.21 5.50 21.16
CA TYR A 63 -0.80 4.11 21.17
C TYR A 63 0.25 3.92 20.06
N ASP A 64 1.49 3.76 20.43
CA ASP A 64 2.65 3.63 19.54
C ASP A 64 3.15 2.18 19.37
N GLY A 65 2.31 1.20 19.73
CA GLY A 65 2.63 -0.22 19.65
C GLY A 65 2.65 -0.82 18.24
N ALA A 66 2.22 -0.09 17.19
CA ALA A 66 2.14 -0.61 15.83
C ALA A 66 3.49 -0.54 15.08
N SER A 67 4.56 -1.07 15.68
CA SER A 67 5.96 -0.90 15.25
C SER A 67 6.45 -1.89 14.21
N ALA A 68 5.69 -2.94 13.92
CA ALA A 68 6.05 -4.01 12.99
C ALA A 68 4.82 -4.40 12.16
N GLU A 69 4.91 -5.51 11.43
CA GLU A 69 3.74 -6.09 10.78
C GLU A 69 2.65 -6.34 11.84
N PRO A 70 1.43 -5.80 11.66
CA PRO A 70 0.45 -5.79 12.72
C PRO A 70 -0.06 -7.19 13.03
N THR A 71 -0.08 -7.53 14.31
CA THR A 71 -0.61 -8.78 14.84
C THR A 71 -1.93 -8.56 15.57
N ASP A 72 -2.68 -9.62 15.78
CA ASP A 72 -3.87 -9.62 16.63
C ASP A 72 -3.56 -9.11 18.05
N THR A 73 -2.39 -9.43 18.61
CA THR A 73 -1.93 -8.93 19.91
C THR A 73 -1.79 -7.40 19.91
N ILE A 74 -1.16 -6.82 18.88
CA ILE A 74 -1.04 -5.35 18.71
C ILE A 74 -2.43 -4.72 18.65
N VAL A 75 -3.37 -5.35 17.91
CA VAL A 75 -4.75 -4.85 17.81
C VAL A 75 -5.46 -4.89 19.17
N TYR A 76 -5.35 -5.99 19.94
CA TYR A 76 -5.99 -6.10 21.25
C TYR A 76 -5.38 -5.15 22.28
N ASP A 77 -4.07 -4.91 22.24
CA ASP A 77 -3.42 -3.95 23.11
C ASP A 77 -3.91 -2.52 22.83
N GLY A 78 -3.95 -2.13 21.55
CA GLY A 78 -4.50 -0.83 21.15
C GLY A 78 -5.99 -0.68 21.48
N LEU A 79 -6.78 -1.75 21.31
CA LEU A 79 -8.20 -1.79 21.69
C LEU A 79 -8.39 -1.63 23.21
N SER A 80 -7.48 -2.21 24.00
CA SER A 80 -7.48 -2.04 25.47
C SER A 80 -7.26 -0.58 25.86
N VAL A 81 -6.27 0.09 25.22
CA VAL A 81 -6.05 1.53 25.42
C VAL A 81 -7.27 2.34 24.99
N TYR A 82 -7.84 2.08 23.80
CA TYR A 82 -9.04 2.76 23.31
C TYR A 82 -10.18 2.73 24.32
N LYS A 83 -10.49 1.54 24.86
CA LYS A 83 -11.57 1.34 25.83
C LYS A 83 -11.25 1.96 27.21
N LYS A 84 -10.05 1.73 27.74
CA LYS A 84 -9.63 2.24 29.05
C LYS A 84 -9.64 3.76 29.10
N GLU A 85 -9.22 4.39 28.04
CA GLU A 85 -9.11 5.85 27.94
C GLU A 85 -10.42 6.52 27.47
N ASN A 86 -11.46 5.73 27.21
CA ASN A 86 -12.76 6.20 26.68
C ASN A 86 -12.58 7.05 25.40
N CYS A 87 -11.73 6.59 24.50
CA CYS A 87 -11.64 7.18 23.17
C CYS A 87 -12.90 6.83 22.37
N ASP A 88 -13.34 7.72 21.46
CA ASP A 88 -14.53 7.53 20.65
C ASP A 88 -14.32 7.74 19.16
N PHE A 89 -13.07 8.12 18.76
CA PHE A 89 -12.64 8.08 17.37
C PHE A 89 -11.13 7.77 17.28
N ILE A 90 -10.66 7.46 16.07
CA ILE A 90 -9.30 6.95 15.84
C ILE A 90 -8.59 7.77 14.78
N ILE A 91 -7.32 8.09 15.02
CA ILE A 91 -6.41 8.68 14.03
C ILE A 91 -5.28 7.69 13.77
N ALA A 92 -5.20 7.15 12.57
CA ALA A 92 -4.10 6.33 12.10
C ALA A 92 -2.99 7.23 11.57
N LEU A 93 -1.79 7.17 12.14
CA LEU A 93 -0.63 7.93 11.72
C LEU A 93 0.52 6.98 11.40
N GLY A 94 0.89 6.84 10.14
CA GLY A 94 2.02 5.98 9.78
C GLY A 94 1.96 5.44 8.36
N GLY A 95 2.75 4.43 8.09
CA GLY A 95 2.66 3.61 6.88
C GLY A 95 1.56 2.56 6.99
N GLY A 96 1.69 1.44 6.25
CA GLY A 96 0.70 0.37 6.23
C GLY A 96 0.37 -0.19 7.61
N SER A 97 1.38 -0.52 8.42
CA SER A 97 1.18 -1.21 9.71
C SER A 97 0.36 -0.44 10.73
N PRO A 98 0.64 0.84 11.04
CA PRO A 98 -0.24 1.63 11.91
C PRO A 98 -1.65 1.84 11.32
N MET A 99 -1.76 1.98 9.99
CA MET A 99 -3.06 2.10 9.32
C MET A 99 -3.89 0.84 9.49
N ASP A 100 -3.28 -0.32 9.26
CA ASP A 100 -3.94 -1.61 9.37
C ASP A 100 -4.34 -1.91 10.83
N ALA A 101 -3.46 -1.66 11.78
CA ALA A 101 -3.79 -1.77 13.20
C ALA A 101 -4.98 -0.85 13.59
N ALA A 102 -4.97 0.40 13.14
CA ALA A 102 -6.04 1.36 13.43
C ALA A 102 -7.41 0.94 12.86
N LYS A 103 -7.43 0.45 11.60
CA LYS A 103 -8.64 -0.11 10.98
C LYS A 103 -9.16 -1.31 11.76
N ALA A 104 -8.25 -2.20 12.18
CA ALA A 104 -8.60 -3.38 12.96
C ALA A 104 -9.13 -2.99 14.36
N ILE A 105 -8.50 -2.04 15.05
CA ILE A 105 -8.98 -1.51 16.33
C ILE A 105 -10.37 -0.89 16.17
N ALA A 106 -10.61 -0.15 15.07
CA ALA A 106 -11.89 0.51 14.82
C ALA A 106 -13.05 -0.51 14.76
N PHE A 107 -12.96 -1.53 13.90
CA PHE A 107 -14.06 -2.50 13.80
C PHE A 107 -14.13 -3.43 15.03
N MET A 108 -12.99 -3.82 15.63
CA MET A 108 -12.98 -4.64 16.83
C MET A 108 -13.52 -3.91 18.08
N SER A 109 -13.56 -2.58 18.08
CA SER A 109 -14.15 -1.81 19.18
C SER A 109 -15.66 -2.01 19.32
N VAL A 110 -16.33 -2.37 18.24
CA VAL A 110 -17.78 -2.61 18.15
C VAL A 110 -18.13 -4.07 17.86
N SER A 111 -17.14 -4.90 17.55
CA SER A 111 -17.28 -6.31 17.21
C SER A 111 -17.37 -7.21 18.45
N LYS A 112 -17.86 -8.44 18.23
CA LYS A 112 -17.85 -9.54 19.21
C LYS A 112 -16.93 -10.65 18.72
N GLY A 113 -16.38 -11.44 19.66
CA GLY A 113 -15.52 -12.57 19.34
C GLY A 113 -14.07 -12.18 19.07
N LYS A 114 -13.35 -13.06 18.37
CA LYS A 114 -11.95 -12.88 17.99
C LYS A 114 -11.84 -12.18 16.64
N ILE A 115 -10.74 -11.50 16.38
CA ILE A 115 -10.47 -10.88 15.07
C ILE A 115 -10.44 -11.92 13.93
N SER A 116 -9.98 -13.15 14.21
CA SER A 116 -9.96 -14.27 13.27
C SER A 116 -11.36 -14.70 12.80
N ASP A 117 -12.41 -14.44 13.57
CA ASP A 117 -13.80 -14.75 13.20
C ASP A 117 -14.26 -13.90 12.00
N TYR A 118 -13.54 -12.81 11.69
CA TYR A 118 -13.86 -11.90 10.60
C TYR A 118 -13.09 -12.22 9.30
N MET A 119 -12.31 -13.29 9.28
CA MET A 119 -11.69 -13.77 8.07
C MET A 119 -12.75 -14.20 7.04
N HIS A 120 -12.66 -13.69 5.81
CA HIS A 120 -13.66 -13.89 4.74
C HIS A 120 -15.07 -13.30 5.01
N VAL A 121 -15.22 -12.50 6.08
CA VAL A 121 -16.44 -11.76 6.36
C VAL A 121 -16.33 -10.35 5.79
N ASN A 122 -17.40 -9.88 5.11
CA ASN A 122 -17.47 -8.48 4.69
C ASN A 122 -17.79 -7.61 5.91
N ILE A 123 -16.85 -6.77 6.33
CA ILE A 123 -17.00 -5.88 7.49
C ILE A 123 -17.90 -4.70 7.09
N ASP A 124 -19.19 -4.83 7.39
CA ASP A 124 -20.23 -3.85 7.10
C ASP A 124 -21.01 -3.55 8.38
N MET A 125 -20.48 -2.64 9.19
CA MET A 125 -21.02 -2.23 10.48
C MET A 125 -20.65 -0.78 10.79
N GLU A 126 -21.37 -0.13 11.68
CA GLU A 126 -21.01 1.20 12.13
C GLU A 126 -19.77 1.14 13.03
N VAL A 127 -18.70 1.79 12.60
CA VAL A 127 -17.42 1.88 13.34
C VAL A 127 -17.13 3.31 13.79
N PRO A 128 -16.26 3.52 14.80
CA PRO A 128 -15.81 4.84 15.19
C PRO A 128 -15.23 5.63 13.99
N TYR A 129 -15.37 6.95 14.02
CA TYR A 129 -14.82 7.81 12.97
C TYR A 129 -13.31 7.57 12.83
N LEU A 130 -12.86 7.21 11.64
CA LEU A 130 -11.48 6.86 11.36
C LEU A 130 -10.84 7.92 10.45
N VAL A 131 -9.77 8.54 10.93
CA VAL A 131 -8.90 9.45 10.18
C VAL A 131 -7.62 8.70 9.82
N ALA A 132 -7.13 8.85 8.60
CA ALA A 132 -5.88 8.25 8.16
C ALA A 132 -4.90 9.32 7.66
N ILE A 133 -3.68 9.31 8.20
CA ILE A 133 -2.59 10.25 7.89
C ILE A 133 -1.37 9.43 7.44
N PRO A 134 -1.15 9.22 6.12
CA PRO A 134 -0.04 8.45 5.62
C PRO A 134 1.29 9.18 5.82
N THR A 135 2.32 8.42 6.23
CA THR A 135 3.70 8.90 6.38
C THR A 135 4.64 8.32 5.33
N THR A 136 4.10 7.48 4.44
CA THR A 136 4.78 6.93 3.27
C THR A 136 3.93 7.18 2.03
N ALA A 137 4.54 7.43 0.89
CA ALA A 137 3.87 7.53 -0.39
C ALA A 137 3.96 6.15 -1.10
N GLY A 138 3.13 5.21 -0.66
CA GLY A 138 3.24 3.81 -1.10
C GLY A 138 1.95 3.02 -0.99
N THR A 139 1.59 2.62 0.19
CA THR A 139 0.56 1.61 0.45
C THR A 139 -0.86 2.01 0.04
N GLY A 140 -1.17 3.30 0.00
CA GLY A 140 -2.53 3.78 -0.25
C GLY A 140 -3.56 3.32 0.80
N SER A 141 -3.11 2.84 1.98
CA SER A 141 -4.00 2.27 3.00
C SER A 141 -5.00 3.29 3.53
N GLU A 142 -4.71 4.58 3.43
CA GLU A 142 -5.59 5.69 3.81
C GLU A 142 -6.90 5.76 3.01
N VAL A 143 -6.97 5.05 1.88
CA VAL A 143 -8.16 5.05 1.01
C VAL A 143 -8.70 3.65 0.71
N THR A 144 -8.21 2.61 1.40
CA THR A 144 -8.59 1.22 1.11
C THR A 144 -9.49 0.62 2.17
N LYS A 145 -10.27 -0.38 1.75
CA LYS A 145 -11.21 -1.17 2.56
C LYS A 145 -10.59 -2.41 3.21
N ASN A 146 -9.28 -2.60 3.11
CA ASN A 146 -8.62 -3.80 3.59
C ASN A 146 -7.69 -3.47 4.76
N THR A 147 -7.46 -4.48 5.59
CA THR A 147 -6.42 -4.51 6.62
C THR A 147 -5.81 -5.91 6.68
N ILE A 148 -4.50 -6.00 6.89
CA ILE A 148 -3.77 -7.27 6.99
C ILE A 148 -3.25 -7.39 8.41
N ILE A 149 -3.74 -8.42 9.12
CA ILE A 149 -3.38 -8.69 10.52
C ILE A 149 -2.89 -10.12 10.63
N THR A 150 -1.75 -10.33 11.28
CA THR A 150 -1.24 -11.68 11.55
C THR A 150 -1.92 -12.27 12.77
N ASP A 151 -2.60 -13.40 12.59
CA ASP A 151 -3.06 -14.27 13.69
C ASP A 151 -1.84 -14.98 14.27
N THR A 152 -1.50 -14.64 15.51
CA THR A 152 -0.31 -15.18 16.18
C THR A 152 -0.50 -16.61 16.69
N GLU A 153 -1.74 -17.04 16.92
CA GLU A 153 -2.06 -18.40 17.35
C GLU A 153 -1.85 -19.40 16.20
N ASN A 154 -2.30 -19.04 14.99
CA ASN A 154 -2.27 -19.94 13.82
C ASN A 154 -1.15 -19.57 12.82
N ASN A 155 -0.42 -18.49 13.06
CA ASN A 155 0.61 -17.95 12.16
C ASN A 155 0.09 -17.69 10.73
N VAL A 156 -1.09 -17.07 10.63
CA VAL A 156 -1.78 -16.78 9.37
C VAL A 156 -1.92 -15.27 9.17
N LYS A 157 -1.53 -14.79 8.00
CA LYS A 157 -1.81 -13.42 7.57
C LYS A 157 -3.26 -13.31 7.09
N MET A 158 -4.11 -12.75 7.93
CA MET A 158 -5.51 -12.54 7.64
C MET A 158 -5.69 -11.29 6.79
N LEU A 159 -6.28 -11.44 5.61
CA LEU A 159 -6.82 -10.30 4.85
C LEU A 159 -8.27 -10.08 5.31
N LEU A 160 -8.49 -9.02 6.05
CA LEU A 160 -9.80 -8.60 6.54
C LEU A 160 -10.26 -7.39 5.72
N GLY A 161 -11.56 -7.29 5.43
CA GLY A 161 -11.99 -6.19 4.58
C GLY A 161 -13.49 -5.94 4.57
N GLY A 162 -13.84 -4.71 4.22
CA GLY A 162 -15.22 -4.28 4.04
C GLY A 162 -15.37 -2.76 3.99
N PRO A 163 -16.53 -2.26 3.58
CA PRO A 163 -16.74 -0.82 3.37
C PRO A 163 -16.54 0.00 4.65
N SER A 164 -16.84 -0.56 5.81
CA SER A 164 -16.79 0.15 7.10
C SER A 164 -15.39 0.56 7.55
N ILE A 165 -14.35 -0.13 7.09
CA ILE A 165 -12.97 0.18 7.48
C ILE A 165 -12.22 1.05 6.46
N ILE A 166 -12.92 1.56 5.43
CA ILE A 166 -12.40 2.67 4.65
C ILE A 166 -12.34 3.89 5.57
N PRO A 167 -11.20 4.55 5.73
CA PRO A 167 -11.13 5.77 6.55
C PRO A 167 -12.16 6.80 6.09
N ALA A 168 -12.84 7.44 7.03
CA ALA A 168 -13.82 8.47 6.73
C ALA A 168 -13.16 9.77 6.24
N LEU A 169 -11.93 10.03 6.70
CA LEU A 169 -11.07 11.15 6.31
C LEU A 169 -9.66 10.67 6.05
N ALA A 170 -9.14 10.94 4.86
CA ALA A 170 -7.71 10.82 4.56
C ALA A 170 -7.06 12.22 4.53
N VAL A 171 -5.93 12.38 5.21
CA VAL A 171 -5.15 13.64 5.29
C VAL A 171 -3.81 13.42 4.61
N VAL A 172 -3.67 13.88 3.39
CA VAL A 172 -2.51 13.64 2.52
C VAL A 172 -1.61 14.88 2.54
N ASP A 173 -0.70 14.92 3.50
CA ASP A 173 0.24 16.04 3.71
C ASP A 173 1.68 15.55 3.51
N PRO A 174 2.42 16.08 2.53
CA PRO A 174 3.78 15.66 2.23
C PRO A 174 4.75 15.85 3.40
N SER A 175 4.45 16.76 4.34
CA SER A 175 5.29 17.00 5.50
C SER A 175 5.51 15.75 6.37
N PHE A 176 4.60 14.79 6.32
CA PHE A 176 4.74 13.51 7.02
C PHE A 176 5.65 12.51 6.29
N THR A 177 5.87 12.67 4.98
CA THR A 177 6.72 11.77 4.19
C THR A 177 8.18 12.21 4.10
N MET A 178 8.49 13.45 4.51
CA MET A 178 9.83 14.03 4.38
C MET A 178 10.87 13.36 5.29
N THR A 179 10.46 12.67 6.33
CA THR A 179 11.34 11.90 7.22
C THR A 179 11.71 10.52 6.67
N ALA A 180 11.08 10.08 5.57
CA ALA A 180 11.34 8.78 4.97
C ALA A 180 12.74 8.76 4.30
N PRO A 181 13.62 7.79 4.67
CA PRO A 181 14.92 7.63 4.03
C PRO A 181 14.79 7.29 2.53
N PRO A 182 15.83 7.53 1.71
CA PRO A 182 15.79 7.23 0.27
C PRO A 182 15.38 5.79 -0.05
N ALA A 183 15.88 4.79 0.68
CA ALA A 183 15.52 3.39 0.46
C ALA A 183 14.04 3.11 0.73
N VAL A 184 13.46 3.71 1.78
CA VAL A 184 12.02 3.61 2.06
C VAL A 184 11.22 4.35 0.99
N THR A 185 11.65 5.55 0.60
CA THR A 185 11.03 6.34 -0.47
C THR A 185 10.97 5.55 -1.78
N ALA A 186 12.08 4.90 -2.16
CA ALA A 186 12.16 4.08 -3.37
C ALA A 186 11.23 2.86 -3.29
N ALA A 187 11.35 2.06 -2.23
CA ALA A 187 10.58 0.83 -2.08
C ALA A 187 9.06 1.11 -2.05
N THR A 188 8.61 2.11 -1.27
CA THR A 188 7.20 2.46 -1.18
C THR A 188 6.69 3.14 -2.46
N GLY A 189 7.52 3.97 -3.12
CA GLY A 189 7.13 4.60 -4.38
C GLY A 189 7.00 3.61 -5.54
N VAL A 190 7.86 2.59 -5.62
CA VAL A 190 7.72 1.50 -6.60
C VAL A 190 6.53 0.61 -6.24
N ASP A 191 6.24 0.40 -4.96
CA ASP A 191 5.03 -0.29 -4.51
C ASP A 191 3.75 0.42 -5.01
N ALA A 192 3.68 1.76 -4.86
CA ALA A 192 2.59 2.56 -5.43
C ALA A 192 2.52 2.42 -6.97
N LEU A 193 3.67 2.34 -7.66
CA LEU A 193 3.70 2.09 -9.10
C LEU A 193 3.13 0.71 -9.44
N CYS A 194 3.49 -0.33 -8.67
CA CYS A 194 2.92 -1.68 -8.81
C CYS A 194 1.39 -1.63 -8.64
N HIS A 195 0.90 -0.99 -7.57
CA HIS A 195 -0.53 -0.83 -7.31
C HIS A 195 -1.26 -0.20 -8.50
N ALA A 196 -0.72 0.88 -9.06
CA ALA A 196 -1.34 1.58 -10.18
C ALA A 196 -1.32 0.76 -11.48
N ILE A 197 -0.17 0.14 -11.82
CA ILE A 197 -0.04 -0.71 -13.01
C ILE A 197 -0.96 -1.91 -12.89
N GLU A 198 -0.95 -2.62 -11.77
CA GLU A 198 -1.78 -3.80 -11.57
C GLU A 198 -3.27 -3.45 -11.56
N ALA A 199 -3.68 -2.35 -10.94
CA ALA A 199 -5.07 -1.90 -10.99
C ALA A 199 -5.51 -1.60 -12.42
N TYR A 200 -4.67 -0.92 -13.20
CA TYR A 200 -4.96 -0.61 -14.60
C TYR A 200 -5.03 -1.88 -15.46
N THR A 201 -4.13 -2.84 -15.27
CA THR A 201 -4.05 -4.08 -16.05
C THR A 201 -4.82 -5.25 -15.47
N SER A 202 -5.63 -5.02 -14.43
CA SER A 202 -6.47 -6.03 -13.79
C SER A 202 -7.69 -6.38 -14.66
N ARG A 203 -8.13 -7.64 -14.59
CA ARG A 203 -9.44 -8.08 -15.13
C ARG A 203 -10.62 -7.38 -14.46
N ARG A 204 -10.41 -6.74 -13.31
CA ARG A 204 -11.40 -5.98 -12.54
C ARG A 204 -11.32 -4.49 -12.77
N ALA A 205 -10.47 -4.03 -13.70
CA ALA A 205 -10.35 -2.64 -14.07
C ALA A 205 -11.68 -2.07 -14.55
N GLN A 206 -11.92 -0.80 -14.26
CA GLN A 206 -13.13 -0.07 -14.67
C GLN A 206 -12.77 1.38 -15.02
N PRO A 207 -13.62 2.11 -15.77
CA PRO A 207 -13.25 3.45 -16.24
C PRO A 207 -12.79 4.42 -15.16
N LEU A 208 -13.38 4.39 -13.97
CA LEU A 208 -12.94 5.23 -12.86
C LEU A 208 -11.58 4.81 -12.33
N THR A 209 -11.32 3.51 -12.17
CA THR A 209 -10.01 3.04 -11.70
C THR A 209 -8.91 3.35 -12.71
N ASP A 210 -9.20 3.28 -14.00
CA ASP A 210 -8.26 3.61 -15.07
C ASP A 210 -7.78 5.06 -14.98
N THR A 211 -8.69 5.99 -14.71
CA THR A 211 -8.38 7.42 -14.56
C THR A 211 -7.35 7.64 -13.43
N PHE A 212 -7.60 7.05 -12.27
CA PHE A 212 -6.70 7.21 -11.12
C PHE A 212 -5.37 6.47 -11.33
N ALA A 213 -5.40 5.26 -11.88
CA ALA A 213 -4.21 4.46 -12.12
C ALA A 213 -3.25 5.15 -13.10
N LEU A 214 -3.74 5.63 -14.24
CA LEU A 214 -2.92 6.32 -15.26
C LEU A 214 -2.37 7.64 -14.72
N SER A 215 -3.16 8.39 -13.94
CA SER A 215 -2.71 9.60 -13.26
C SER A 215 -1.58 9.30 -12.26
N ALA A 216 -1.72 8.24 -11.47
CA ALA A 216 -0.70 7.79 -10.51
C ALA A 216 0.60 7.37 -11.21
N ILE A 217 0.52 6.53 -12.26
CA ILE A 217 1.68 6.09 -13.03
C ILE A 217 2.49 7.28 -13.54
N LYS A 218 1.83 8.25 -14.16
CA LYS A 218 2.49 9.46 -14.69
C LYS A 218 3.22 10.25 -13.60
N LYS A 219 2.54 10.47 -12.46
CA LYS A 219 3.11 11.22 -11.34
C LYS A 219 4.29 10.49 -10.70
N ILE A 220 4.18 9.18 -10.48
CA ILE A 220 5.23 8.36 -9.86
C ILE A 220 6.46 8.33 -10.75
N HIS A 221 6.30 8.03 -12.04
CA HIS A 221 7.40 7.97 -12.99
C HIS A 221 8.20 9.28 -13.02
N LYS A 222 7.52 10.42 -12.99
CA LYS A 222 8.16 11.74 -12.99
C LYS A 222 8.81 12.10 -11.65
N ASN A 223 8.15 11.81 -10.52
CA ASN A 223 8.50 12.44 -9.23
C ASN A 223 9.27 11.51 -8.28
N LEU A 224 9.16 10.18 -8.40
CA LEU A 224 9.90 9.27 -7.51
C LEU A 224 11.42 9.44 -7.62
N PRO A 225 12.02 9.57 -8.82
CA PRO A 225 13.45 9.83 -8.93
C PRO A 225 13.87 11.15 -8.29
N LEU A 226 13.00 12.17 -8.32
CA LEU A 226 13.27 13.46 -7.67
C LEU A 226 13.25 13.33 -6.14
N CYS A 227 12.25 12.63 -5.57
CA CYS A 227 12.18 12.35 -4.14
C CYS A 227 13.33 11.46 -3.64
N TYR A 228 13.76 10.50 -4.46
CA TYR A 228 14.90 9.62 -4.13
C TYR A 228 16.21 10.40 -4.05
N LYS A 229 16.43 11.31 -5.01
CA LYS A 229 17.62 12.15 -5.08
C LYS A 229 17.63 13.25 -4.01
N ASP A 230 16.47 13.88 -3.78
CA ASP A 230 16.29 14.96 -2.80
C ASP A 230 15.00 14.74 -2.02
N GLY A 231 15.14 14.15 -0.83
CA GLY A 231 14.01 13.88 0.07
C GLY A 231 13.31 15.14 0.60
N ASN A 232 13.91 16.32 0.45
CA ASN A 232 13.36 17.60 0.90
C ASN A 232 12.59 18.34 -0.21
N ASN A 233 12.50 17.79 -1.41
CA ASN A 233 11.72 18.38 -2.49
C ASN A 233 10.21 18.25 -2.19
N VAL A 234 9.65 19.28 -1.57
CA VAL A 234 8.24 19.32 -1.08
C VAL A 234 7.25 19.10 -2.24
N GLU A 235 7.50 19.70 -3.41
CA GLU A 235 6.62 19.57 -4.56
C GLU A 235 6.58 18.14 -5.09
N ALA A 236 7.74 17.50 -5.23
CA ALA A 236 7.82 16.10 -5.63
C ALA A 236 7.21 15.16 -4.55
N ARG A 237 7.42 15.44 -3.26
CA ARG A 237 6.79 14.70 -2.16
C ARG A 237 5.26 14.81 -2.19
N LEU A 238 4.72 16.00 -2.44
CA LEU A 238 3.28 16.19 -2.59
C LEU A 238 2.74 15.39 -3.79
N ALA A 239 3.41 15.48 -4.94
CA ALA A 239 3.03 14.73 -6.12
C ALA A 239 3.05 13.21 -5.87
N MET A 240 4.07 12.69 -5.15
CA MET A 240 4.16 11.28 -4.76
C MET A 240 3.07 10.87 -3.76
N SER A 241 2.77 11.71 -2.77
CA SER A 241 1.71 11.42 -1.79
C SER A 241 0.35 11.34 -2.48
N ILE A 242 0.03 12.28 -3.36
CA ILE A 242 -1.21 12.25 -4.17
C ILE A 242 -1.23 10.99 -5.07
N ALA A 243 -0.11 10.68 -5.72
CA ALA A 243 -0.04 9.51 -6.60
C ALA A 243 -0.24 8.18 -5.86
N ALA A 244 0.30 8.03 -4.65
CA ALA A 244 0.08 6.85 -3.81
C ALA A 244 -1.40 6.72 -3.40
N THR A 245 -2.05 7.84 -3.06
CA THR A 245 -3.50 7.89 -2.79
C THR A 245 -4.32 7.52 -4.03
N GLU A 246 -3.98 8.05 -5.21
CA GLU A 246 -4.63 7.69 -6.49
C GLU A 246 -4.46 6.20 -6.80
N ALA A 247 -3.25 5.64 -6.64
CA ALA A 247 -2.98 4.21 -6.80
C ALA A 247 -3.81 3.38 -5.80
N GLY A 248 -3.91 3.85 -4.54
CA GLY A 248 -4.75 3.27 -3.49
C GLY A 248 -6.22 3.20 -3.89
N ILE A 249 -6.77 4.29 -4.39
CA ILE A 249 -8.15 4.37 -4.91
C ILE A 249 -8.33 3.38 -6.07
N ALA A 250 -7.37 3.31 -6.98
CA ALA A 250 -7.46 2.44 -8.15
C ALA A 250 -7.49 0.96 -7.72
N PHE A 251 -6.50 0.47 -6.96
CA PHE A 251 -6.45 -0.94 -6.60
C PHE A 251 -7.51 -1.35 -5.58
N ASN A 252 -7.97 -0.45 -4.72
CA ASN A 252 -9.10 -0.72 -3.83
C ASN A 252 -10.36 -1.17 -4.59
N ASN A 253 -10.52 -0.70 -5.82
CA ASN A 253 -11.70 -0.94 -6.66
C ASN A 253 -11.43 -1.90 -7.85
N ALA A 254 -10.16 -2.10 -8.24
CA ALA A 254 -9.76 -3.00 -9.34
C ALA A 254 -8.94 -4.21 -8.88
N SER A 255 -8.51 -4.25 -7.61
CA SER A 255 -7.60 -5.27 -7.05
C SER A 255 -6.17 -5.18 -7.59
N VAL A 256 -5.29 -5.90 -6.93
CA VAL A 256 -3.90 -6.19 -7.37
C VAL A 256 -3.86 -7.54 -8.11
N THR A 257 -2.76 -7.85 -8.77
CA THR A 257 -2.62 -9.01 -9.66
C THR A 257 -1.42 -9.88 -9.32
N ILE A 258 -0.64 -10.29 -10.31
CA ILE A 258 0.46 -11.27 -10.20
C ILE A 258 1.61 -10.77 -9.32
N VAL A 259 2.00 -9.48 -9.40
CA VAL A 259 3.14 -8.96 -8.62
C VAL A 259 2.89 -9.13 -7.13
N HIS A 260 1.74 -8.63 -6.65
CA HIS A 260 1.37 -8.75 -5.25
C HIS A 260 1.11 -10.19 -4.81
N GLY A 261 0.59 -11.04 -5.70
CA GLY A 261 0.44 -12.46 -5.42
C GLY A 261 1.78 -13.12 -5.14
N MET A 262 2.76 -12.87 -5.99
CA MET A 262 4.09 -13.46 -5.91
C MET A 262 4.99 -12.84 -4.82
N SER A 263 4.76 -11.58 -4.45
CA SER A 263 5.59 -10.89 -3.44
C SER A 263 5.35 -11.37 -2.01
N ARG A 264 4.11 -11.79 -1.70
CA ARG A 264 3.74 -12.21 -0.33
C ARG A 264 4.56 -13.38 0.19
N PRO A 265 4.76 -14.49 -0.56
CA PRO A 265 5.61 -15.60 -0.12
C PRO A 265 7.07 -15.20 0.05
N ILE A 266 7.60 -14.30 -0.79
CA ILE A 266 8.97 -13.78 -0.65
C ILE A 266 9.13 -13.06 0.70
N GLY A 267 8.20 -12.17 1.04
CA GLY A 267 8.21 -11.48 2.31
C GLY A 267 8.11 -12.43 3.51
N ALA A 268 7.24 -13.45 3.42
CA ALA A 268 7.02 -14.42 4.49
C ALA A 268 8.24 -15.32 4.74
N LEU A 269 8.89 -15.81 3.68
CA LEU A 269 9.97 -16.80 3.80
C LEU A 269 11.35 -16.15 3.97
N PHE A 270 11.59 -15.02 3.29
CA PHE A 270 12.92 -14.40 3.23
C PHE A 270 12.98 -13.05 3.96
N HIS A 271 11.90 -12.64 4.60
CA HIS A 271 11.80 -11.38 5.36
C HIS A 271 12.17 -10.13 4.54
N ILE A 272 11.98 -10.19 3.22
CA ILE A 272 12.17 -9.04 2.33
C ILE A 272 10.96 -8.12 2.48
N ALA A 273 11.21 -6.82 2.68
CA ALA A 273 10.15 -5.83 2.85
C ALA A 273 9.21 -5.82 1.63
N HIS A 274 7.90 -5.67 1.88
CA HIS A 274 6.84 -5.80 0.88
C HIS A 274 7.08 -4.97 -0.40
N GLY A 275 7.35 -3.67 -0.26
CA GLY A 275 7.62 -2.81 -1.41
C GLY A 275 8.88 -3.20 -2.19
N VAL A 276 9.91 -3.75 -1.51
CA VAL A 276 11.10 -4.29 -2.19
C VAL A 276 10.75 -5.58 -2.93
N SER A 277 9.98 -6.50 -2.31
CA SER A 277 9.52 -7.73 -2.96
C SER A 277 8.71 -7.45 -4.22
N ASN A 278 7.82 -6.45 -4.18
CA ASN A 278 7.08 -6.01 -5.36
C ASN A 278 8.01 -5.44 -6.43
N ALA A 279 8.98 -4.60 -6.03
CA ALA A 279 9.87 -3.93 -6.96
C ALA A 279 10.80 -4.89 -7.73
N ILE A 280 11.33 -5.93 -7.08
CA ILE A 280 12.19 -6.93 -7.74
C ILE A 280 11.39 -7.83 -8.68
N LEU A 281 10.10 -8.07 -8.40
CA LEU A 281 9.21 -8.89 -9.23
C LEU A 281 8.65 -8.12 -10.42
N LEU A 282 8.46 -6.81 -10.29
CA LEU A 282 7.70 -6.01 -11.25
C LEU A 282 8.15 -6.20 -12.70
N PRO A 283 9.45 -6.12 -13.06
CA PRO A 283 9.87 -6.27 -14.46
C PRO A 283 9.53 -7.65 -15.05
N ALA A 284 9.80 -8.73 -14.31
CA ALA A 284 9.57 -10.10 -14.77
C ALA A 284 8.06 -10.41 -14.91
N CYS A 285 7.25 -9.97 -13.93
CA CYS A 285 5.80 -10.11 -13.99
C CYS A 285 5.19 -9.30 -15.15
N MET A 286 5.69 -8.10 -15.41
CA MET A 286 5.18 -7.29 -16.54
C MET A 286 5.57 -7.90 -17.89
N LYS A 287 6.79 -8.42 -18.04
CA LYS A 287 7.21 -9.17 -19.21
C LYS A 287 6.27 -10.35 -19.52
N PHE A 288 5.82 -11.05 -18.49
CA PHE A 288 4.82 -12.11 -18.62
C PHE A 288 3.44 -11.58 -19.04
N ALA A 289 3.02 -10.44 -18.47
CA ALA A 289 1.65 -9.96 -18.59
C ALA A 289 1.33 -9.24 -19.89
N ILE A 290 2.35 -8.69 -20.62
CA ILE A 290 2.13 -7.83 -21.79
C ILE A 290 1.44 -8.54 -22.97
N GLU A 291 1.59 -9.86 -23.11
CA GLU A 291 1.09 -10.61 -24.27
C GLU A 291 -0.44 -10.58 -24.42
N GLU A 292 -1.17 -10.65 -23.31
CA GLU A 292 -2.64 -10.71 -23.30
C GLU A 292 -3.31 -9.34 -23.07
N ASN A 293 -2.52 -8.26 -22.96
CA ASN A 293 -3.05 -6.94 -22.61
C ASN A 293 -2.19 -5.81 -23.23
N THR A 294 -1.66 -6.08 -24.40
CA THR A 294 -0.66 -5.25 -25.09
C THR A 294 -1.08 -3.79 -25.25
N ASP A 295 -2.35 -3.52 -25.59
CA ASP A 295 -2.91 -2.18 -25.74
C ASP A 295 -2.87 -1.34 -24.44
N ARG A 296 -3.15 -1.98 -23.29
CA ARG A 296 -3.09 -1.28 -21.99
C ARG A 296 -1.65 -0.98 -21.59
N PHE A 297 -0.72 -1.91 -21.83
CA PHE A 297 0.71 -1.67 -21.58
C PHE A 297 1.31 -0.63 -22.54
N ALA A 298 0.88 -0.60 -23.81
CA ALA A 298 1.23 0.45 -24.74
C ALA A 298 0.74 1.84 -24.26
N THR A 299 -0.47 1.90 -23.71
CA THR A 299 -0.98 3.13 -23.10
C THR A 299 -0.11 3.60 -21.95
N ILE A 300 0.34 2.69 -21.06
CA ILE A 300 1.26 3.02 -19.98
C ILE A 300 2.58 3.55 -20.55
N ALA A 301 3.14 2.90 -21.56
CA ALA A 301 4.39 3.34 -22.21
C ALA A 301 4.30 4.78 -22.74
N ARG A 302 3.18 5.12 -23.37
CA ARG A 302 2.94 6.48 -23.89
C ARG A 302 2.80 7.50 -22.76
N ILE A 303 2.14 7.14 -21.66
CA ILE A 303 2.02 8.01 -20.47
C ILE A 303 3.36 8.22 -19.78
N MET A 304 4.22 7.20 -19.78
CA MET A 304 5.60 7.29 -19.29
C MET A 304 6.56 7.99 -20.29
N GLU A 305 6.04 8.37 -21.46
CA GLU A 305 6.79 9.05 -22.51
C GLU A 305 7.97 8.22 -23.07
N VAL A 306 7.86 6.87 -23.02
CA VAL A 306 8.86 5.94 -23.58
C VAL A 306 8.44 5.36 -24.93
N ALA A 307 7.25 5.70 -25.39
CA ALA A 307 6.72 5.46 -26.72
C ALA A 307 5.82 6.63 -27.11
N ASP A 308 5.58 6.81 -28.39
CA ASP A 308 4.64 7.79 -28.92
C ASP A 308 3.45 7.12 -29.65
N ASP A 309 2.54 7.93 -30.18
CA ASP A 309 1.34 7.43 -30.87
C ASP A 309 1.65 6.70 -32.18
N SER A 310 2.86 6.88 -32.76
CA SER A 310 3.30 6.19 -33.97
C SER A 310 3.93 4.82 -33.69
N THR A 311 4.29 4.55 -32.41
CA THR A 311 4.90 3.29 -31.99
C THR A 311 3.83 2.18 -31.96
N PRO A 312 4.03 1.04 -32.64
CA PRO A 312 3.12 -0.10 -32.58
C PRO A 312 2.93 -0.57 -31.12
N ASP A 313 1.71 -1.00 -30.78
CA ASP A 313 1.37 -1.33 -29.39
C ASP A 313 2.28 -2.39 -28.78
N HIS A 314 2.66 -3.42 -29.54
CA HIS A 314 3.60 -4.43 -29.05
C HIS A 314 4.97 -3.83 -28.70
N ASP A 315 5.52 -2.98 -29.57
CA ASP A 315 6.83 -2.38 -29.36
C ASP A 315 6.80 -1.38 -28.18
N ALA A 316 5.68 -0.64 -28.04
CA ALA A 316 5.44 0.22 -26.90
C ALA A 316 5.36 -0.58 -25.58
N ALA A 317 4.66 -1.72 -25.57
CA ALA A 317 4.60 -2.59 -24.39
C ALA A 317 5.97 -3.18 -24.01
N VAL A 318 6.79 -3.54 -24.99
CA VAL A 318 8.18 -3.98 -24.76
C VAL A 318 9.04 -2.83 -24.20
N ALA A 319 8.89 -1.62 -24.75
CA ALA A 319 9.58 -0.42 -24.24
C ALA A 319 9.18 -0.11 -22.79
N PHE A 320 7.91 -0.31 -22.42
CA PHE A 320 7.45 -0.18 -21.03
C PHE A 320 8.19 -1.14 -20.09
N VAL A 321 8.35 -2.43 -20.43
CA VAL A 321 9.05 -3.41 -19.59
C VAL A 321 10.52 -3.01 -19.40
N ALA A 322 11.18 -2.55 -20.47
CA ALA A 322 12.56 -2.05 -20.42
C ALA A 322 12.66 -0.82 -19.50
N GLU A 323 11.70 0.10 -19.59
CA GLU A 323 11.66 1.30 -18.76
C GLU A 323 11.45 0.95 -17.27
N VAL A 324 10.54 0.04 -16.94
CA VAL A 324 10.31 -0.40 -15.56
C VAL A 324 11.60 -0.97 -14.95
N THR A 325 12.34 -1.77 -15.72
CA THR A 325 13.65 -2.31 -15.29
C THR A 325 14.65 -1.20 -15.02
N ARG A 326 14.77 -0.25 -15.95
CA ARG A 326 15.64 0.92 -15.83
C ARG A 326 15.26 1.79 -14.64
N PHE A 327 13.95 2.01 -14.46
CA PHE A 327 13.38 2.84 -13.40
C PHE A 327 13.67 2.29 -12.01
N CYS A 328 13.42 1.00 -11.77
CA CYS A 328 13.73 0.35 -10.50
C CYS A 328 15.22 0.49 -10.15
N LYS A 329 16.11 0.26 -11.13
CA LYS A 329 17.54 0.45 -10.94
C LYS A 329 17.91 1.91 -10.64
N ALA A 330 17.30 2.87 -11.32
CA ALA A 330 17.59 4.30 -11.16
C ALA A 330 17.19 4.84 -9.76
N VAL A 331 16.20 4.25 -9.12
CA VAL A 331 15.80 4.59 -7.74
C VAL A 331 16.43 3.65 -6.69
N GLY A 332 17.44 2.87 -7.06
CA GLY A 332 18.25 2.09 -6.13
C GLY A 332 17.55 0.86 -5.55
N ILE A 333 16.59 0.27 -6.27
CA ILE A 333 16.03 -1.03 -5.87
C ILE A 333 17.13 -2.10 -5.98
N PRO A 334 17.40 -2.85 -4.90
CA PRO A 334 18.42 -3.89 -4.90
C PRO A 334 18.01 -5.09 -5.76
N THR A 335 18.98 -5.87 -6.20
CA THR A 335 18.71 -7.16 -6.86
C THR A 335 18.19 -8.20 -5.86
N THR A 336 17.62 -9.28 -6.37
CA THR A 336 17.17 -10.42 -5.54
C THR A 336 18.33 -11.00 -4.73
N GLU A 337 19.49 -11.19 -5.36
CA GLU A 337 20.70 -11.71 -4.71
C GLU A 337 21.18 -10.80 -3.56
N GLU A 338 21.20 -9.47 -3.78
CA GLU A 338 21.54 -8.51 -2.73
C GLU A 338 20.55 -8.55 -1.56
N CYS A 339 19.25 -8.67 -1.86
CA CYS A 339 18.22 -8.80 -0.82
C CYS A 339 18.36 -10.06 0.03
N LEU A 340 18.66 -11.19 -0.60
CA LEU A 340 18.87 -12.46 0.07
C LEU A 340 20.13 -12.44 0.92
N ALA A 341 21.26 -11.99 0.34
CA ALA A 341 22.54 -11.94 1.02
C ALA A 341 22.51 -11.08 2.29
N GLN A 342 21.81 -9.95 2.28
CA GLN A 342 21.60 -9.09 3.47
C GLN A 342 20.88 -9.81 4.62
N ARG A 343 20.20 -10.92 4.34
CA ARG A 343 19.40 -11.70 5.29
C ARG A 343 19.95 -13.09 5.57
N GLY A 344 21.12 -13.39 4.99
CA GLY A 344 21.81 -14.66 5.19
C GLY A 344 21.27 -15.82 4.36
N PHE A 345 20.49 -15.53 3.30
CA PHE A 345 19.99 -16.52 2.36
C PHE A 345 20.77 -16.51 1.05
N THR A 346 20.74 -17.63 0.34
CA THR A 346 21.39 -17.83 -0.97
C THR A 346 20.34 -17.91 -2.08
N LYS A 347 20.80 -17.87 -3.34
CA LYS A 347 19.99 -18.20 -4.52
C LYS A 347 19.40 -19.61 -4.43
N GLU A 348 20.19 -20.57 -3.99
CA GLU A 348 19.79 -21.97 -3.84
C GLU A 348 18.64 -22.10 -2.81
N ASP A 349 18.71 -21.37 -1.69
CA ASP A 349 17.63 -21.33 -0.68
C ASP A 349 16.33 -20.81 -1.29
N PHE A 350 16.41 -19.76 -2.12
CA PHE A 350 15.26 -19.20 -2.81
C PHE A 350 14.67 -20.19 -3.82
N LEU A 351 15.50 -20.76 -4.69
CA LEU A 351 15.06 -21.67 -5.72
C LEU A 351 14.44 -22.97 -5.15
N ALA A 352 14.91 -23.42 -3.98
CA ALA A 352 14.32 -24.56 -3.28
C ALA A 352 12.88 -24.30 -2.78
N GLN A 353 12.45 -23.04 -2.68
CA GLN A 353 11.11 -22.66 -2.21
C GLN A 353 10.14 -22.27 -3.34
N THR A 354 10.57 -22.23 -4.59
CA THR A 354 9.75 -21.70 -5.71
C THR A 354 8.45 -22.46 -5.91
N ASP A 355 8.46 -23.80 -5.71
CA ASP A 355 7.25 -24.61 -5.81
C ASP A 355 6.19 -24.24 -4.76
N LYS A 356 6.64 -24.08 -3.49
CA LYS A 356 5.78 -23.63 -2.39
C LYS A 356 5.31 -22.19 -2.62
N MET A 357 6.22 -21.29 -2.98
CA MET A 357 5.89 -19.88 -3.23
C MET A 357 4.87 -19.73 -4.35
N ALA A 358 4.96 -20.56 -5.41
CA ALA A 358 3.99 -20.52 -6.50
C ALA A 358 2.60 -20.98 -6.05
N ALA A 359 2.53 -22.01 -5.21
CA ALA A 359 1.26 -22.48 -4.63
C ALA A 359 0.64 -21.39 -3.73
N ASP A 360 1.42 -20.81 -2.82
CA ASP A 360 0.98 -19.74 -1.91
C ASP A 360 0.52 -18.48 -2.70
N ALA A 361 1.23 -18.14 -3.79
CA ALA A 361 0.86 -17.02 -4.65
C ALA A 361 -0.52 -17.25 -5.30
N LEU A 362 -0.79 -18.43 -5.83
CA LEU A 362 -2.08 -18.78 -6.43
C LEU A 362 -3.20 -18.80 -5.39
N GLU A 363 -2.95 -19.35 -4.21
CA GLU A 363 -3.92 -19.39 -3.10
C GLU A 363 -4.33 -17.99 -2.65
N SER A 364 -3.44 -17.00 -2.75
CA SER A 364 -3.75 -15.60 -2.45
C SER A 364 -4.88 -15.01 -3.28
N GLY A 365 -5.24 -15.62 -4.41
CA GLY A 365 -6.25 -15.18 -5.35
C GLY A 365 -5.87 -13.94 -6.19
N SER A 366 -4.74 -13.29 -5.90
CA SER A 366 -4.32 -12.08 -6.62
C SER A 366 -3.91 -12.37 -8.08
N PRO A 367 -3.15 -13.42 -8.41
CA PRO A 367 -2.80 -13.76 -9.79
C PRO A 367 -4.00 -14.02 -10.70
N GLN A 368 -5.14 -14.44 -10.13
CA GLN A 368 -6.40 -14.65 -10.87
C GLN A 368 -7.00 -13.36 -11.46
N ASN A 369 -6.57 -12.19 -10.96
CA ASN A 369 -6.99 -10.90 -11.49
C ASN A 369 -6.12 -10.44 -12.68
N THR A 370 -5.02 -11.12 -12.99
CA THR A 370 -4.19 -10.82 -14.16
C THR A 370 -4.93 -11.19 -15.45
N MET A 371 -4.84 -10.40 -16.51
CA MET A 371 -5.50 -10.70 -17.79
C MET A 371 -5.02 -12.05 -18.33
N ARG A 372 -3.71 -12.26 -18.38
CA ARG A 372 -3.10 -13.58 -18.56
C ARG A 372 -2.99 -14.25 -17.18
N VAL A 373 -3.93 -15.14 -16.86
CA VAL A 373 -3.90 -15.88 -15.59
C VAL A 373 -2.76 -16.89 -15.62
N PRO A 374 -1.75 -16.78 -14.72
CA PRO A 374 -0.60 -17.68 -14.77
C PRO A 374 -0.92 -19.06 -14.23
N THR A 375 -0.26 -20.08 -14.80
CA THR A 375 -0.16 -21.41 -14.19
C THR A 375 0.90 -21.42 -13.08
N LYS A 376 0.94 -22.51 -12.30
CA LYS A 376 1.98 -22.70 -11.27
C LYS A 376 3.38 -22.74 -11.89
N GLU A 377 3.53 -23.42 -13.00
CA GLU A 377 4.80 -23.58 -13.74
C GLU A 377 5.29 -22.22 -14.29
N GLU A 378 4.39 -21.39 -14.78
CA GLU A 378 4.72 -20.04 -15.23
C GLU A 378 5.18 -19.14 -14.08
N ILE A 379 4.53 -19.22 -12.90
CA ILE A 379 4.98 -18.50 -11.70
C ILE A 379 6.37 -18.96 -11.26
N ILE A 380 6.64 -20.28 -11.28
CA ILE A 380 7.99 -20.82 -10.99
C ILE A 380 9.01 -20.27 -11.99
N ALA A 381 8.67 -20.24 -13.28
CA ALA A 381 9.54 -19.70 -14.32
C ALA A 381 9.87 -18.22 -14.06
N ILE A 382 8.88 -17.40 -13.67
CA ILE A 382 9.08 -15.99 -13.33
C ILE A 382 10.01 -15.84 -12.11
N TYR A 383 9.84 -16.67 -11.06
CA TYR A 383 10.77 -16.65 -9.91
C TYR A 383 12.21 -16.99 -10.31
N ASN A 384 12.39 -17.93 -11.24
CA ASN A 384 13.71 -18.31 -11.73
C ASN A 384 14.38 -17.20 -12.58
N GLU A 385 13.61 -16.33 -13.22
CA GLU A 385 14.11 -15.18 -14.00
C GLU A 385 14.67 -14.03 -13.12
N LEU A 386 14.52 -14.09 -11.81
CA LEU A 386 14.97 -13.03 -10.90
C LEU A 386 16.50 -13.05 -10.64
N PHE A 387 17.24 -14.00 -11.25
CA PHE A 387 18.68 -14.22 -11.06
C PHE A 387 19.48 -14.16 -12.35
#